data_820a5b2ba326b6ae96f847bd53297d9b
#
_entry.id   820a5b2ba326b6ae96f847bd53297d9b
#
_cell.length_a   1.000
_cell.length_b   1.000
_cell.length_c   1.000
_cell.angle_alpha   90.00
_cell.angle_beta   90.00
_cell.angle_gamma   90.00
#
_symmetry.space_group_name_H-M   'P 1'
#
loop_
_entity.id
_entity.type
_entity.pdbx_description
1 polymer ?
#
loop_
_entity_poly.entity_id
_entity_poly.type
_entity_poly.pdbx_seq_one_letter_code
_entity_poly.pdbx_strand_id
1 'polypeptide(L)'
;MAWVATGASLLGTGFGIYQGINNQSKADKAQTRIDKLAANSPIYKPDKSIRDYYQLALNRYNENPFQSAGYAESIKQANRTAANTLKAGQSRGAAIGMASKINQMVQDQKDRAIGGAIQNKNSQFSQLGGATNMQGSQTAKAFDINQMTPYKTRLGVDQMQMASANEQAGVGFQNAAVGVSNIAALGAKGLYKDYFDDRKGAKAAAKLAAGGKITKQ
;
A
#
# COMPACT_ATOMS: atom_id res chain seq x y z
N MET A 1 -10.65 -45.74 -45.73
CA MET A 1 -10.66 -45.24 -44.31
C MET A 1 -9.47 -44.36 -43.95
N ALA A 2 -8.43 -44.18 -44.72
CA ALA A 2 -7.26 -43.34 -44.41
C ALA A 2 -7.55 -41.82 -44.42
N TRP A 3 -8.55 -41.37 -45.16
CA TRP A 3 -8.91 -39.95 -45.29
C TRP A 3 -9.50 -39.32 -44.03
N VAL A 4 -10.14 -40.11 -43.17
CA VAL A 4 -10.74 -39.61 -41.93
C VAL A 4 -9.68 -39.29 -40.86
N ALA A 5 -8.58 -40.03 -40.84
CA ALA A 5 -7.52 -39.85 -39.85
C ALA A 5 -6.67 -38.60 -40.10
N THR A 6 -6.46 -38.21 -41.37
CA THR A 6 -5.72 -37.01 -41.76
C THR A 6 -6.49 -35.71 -41.51
N GLY A 7 -7.81 -35.76 -41.77
CA GLY A 7 -8.67 -34.62 -41.47
C GLY A 7 -8.71 -34.29 -39.97
N ALA A 8 -8.74 -35.32 -39.11
CA ALA A 8 -8.80 -35.14 -37.67
C ALA A 8 -7.49 -34.57 -37.07
N SER A 9 -6.32 -34.91 -37.59
CA SER A 9 -5.03 -34.41 -37.10
C SER A 9 -4.77 -32.95 -37.52
N LEU A 10 -5.19 -32.55 -38.72
CA LEU A 10 -5.12 -31.16 -39.18
C LEU A 10 -6.11 -30.26 -38.44
N LEU A 11 -7.30 -30.75 -38.12
CA LEU A 11 -8.27 -30.02 -37.30
C LEU A 11 -7.79 -29.87 -35.84
N GLY A 12 -7.14 -30.90 -35.27
CA GLY A 12 -6.60 -30.85 -33.90
C GLY A 12 -5.48 -29.83 -33.72
N THR A 13 -4.56 -29.72 -34.69
CA THR A 13 -3.48 -28.70 -34.66
C THR A 13 -4.02 -27.29 -34.87
N GLY A 14 -4.97 -27.09 -35.80
CA GLY A 14 -5.61 -25.80 -36.03
C GLY A 14 -6.43 -25.34 -34.81
N PHE A 15 -7.12 -26.26 -34.14
CA PHE A 15 -7.93 -25.97 -32.98
C PHE A 15 -7.06 -25.64 -31.75
N GLY A 16 -5.92 -26.29 -31.54
CA GLY A 16 -4.97 -25.97 -30.45
C GLY A 16 -4.36 -24.58 -30.60
N ILE A 17 -3.98 -24.21 -31.83
CA ILE A 17 -3.48 -22.85 -32.12
C ILE A 17 -4.59 -21.81 -31.92
N TYR A 18 -5.81 -22.07 -32.37
CA TYR A 18 -6.95 -21.17 -32.18
C TYR A 18 -7.30 -20.97 -30.69
N GLN A 19 -7.28 -22.03 -29.89
CA GLN A 19 -7.49 -21.94 -28.45
C GLN A 19 -6.37 -21.13 -27.77
N GLY A 20 -5.11 -21.30 -28.15
CA GLY A 20 -3.97 -20.54 -27.63
C GLY A 20 -4.14 -19.04 -27.86
N ILE A 21 -4.47 -18.64 -29.11
CA ILE A 21 -4.68 -17.23 -29.48
C ILE A 21 -5.90 -16.63 -28.75
N ASN A 22 -6.99 -17.39 -28.64
CA ASN A 22 -8.21 -16.90 -27.99
C ASN A 22 -8.04 -16.73 -26.47
N ASN A 23 -7.26 -17.61 -25.83
CA ASN A 23 -6.95 -17.51 -24.41
C ASN A 23 -5.98 -16.36 -24.11
N GLN A 24 -5.02 -16.10 -24.99
CA GLN A 24 -4.16 -14.93 -24.91
C GLN A 24 -4.96 -13.63 -25.01
N SER A 25 -5.92 -13.55 -25.94
CA SER A 25 -6.83 -12.38 -26.05
C SER A 25 -7.70 -12.19 -24.80
N LYS A 26 -8.12 -13.26 -24.13
CA LYS A 26 -8.86 -13.16 -22.84
C LYS A 26 -7.97 -12.68 -21.71
N ALA A 27 -6.72 -13.13 -21.65
CA ALA A 27 -5.74 -12.68 -20.68
C ALA A 27 -5.44 -11.18 -20.86
N ASP A 28 -5.23 -10.70 -22.09
CA ASP A 28 -5.02 -9.27 -22.39
C ASP A 28 -6.21 -8.41 -22.00
N LYS A 29 -7.43 -8.89 -22.23
CA LYS A 29 -8.66 -8.21 -21.80
C LYS A 29 -8.80 -8.16 -20.28
N ALA A 30 -8.44 -9.23 -19.58
CA ALA A 30 -8.45 -9.27 -18.12
C ALA A 30 -7.43 -8.28 -17.54
N GLN A 31 -6.21 -8.25 -18.09
CA GLN A 31 -5.17 -7.29 -17.73
C GLN A 31 -5.65 -5.85 -17.93
N THR A 32 -6.22 -5.54 -19.08
CA THR A 32 -6.77 -4.19 -19.35
C THR A 32 -7.86 -3.78 -18.36
N ARG A 33 -8.71 -4.72 -17.91
CA ARG A 33 -9.72 -4.46 -16.87
C ARG A 33 -9.08 -4.17 -15.51
N ILE A 34 -8.07 -4.94 -15.14
CA ILE A 34 -7.33 -4.76 -13.88
C ILE A 34 -6.62 -3.41 -13.88
N ASP A 35 -5.97 -3.04 -14.98
CA ASP A 35 -5.31 -1.75 -15.10
C ASP A 35 -6.29 -0.57 -15.00
N LYS A 36 -7.48 -0.70 -15.62
CA LYS A 36 -8.55 0.29 -15.48
C LYS A 36 -9.09 0.38 -14.05
N LEU A 37 -9.28 -0.75 -13.38
CA LEU A 37 -9.71 -0.78 -11.97
C LEU A 37 -8.65 -0.18 -11.06
N ALA A 38 -7.36 -0.48 -11.29
CA ALA A 38 -6.26 0.09 -10.53
C ALA A 38 -6.13 1.61 -10.74
N ALA A 39 -6.31 2.08 -11.99
CA ALA A 39 -6.28 3.52 -12.31
C ALA A 39 -7.46 4.29 -11.70
N ASN A 40 -8.62 3.64 -11.54
CA ASN A 40 -9.84 4.25 -10.98
C ASN A 40 -10.06 3.89 -9.50
N SER A 41 -9.10 3.24 -8.85
CA SER A 41 -9.22 2.92 -7.42
C SER A 41 -9.34 4.20 -6.59
N PRO A 42 -10.30 4.29 -5.67
CA PRO A 42 -10.43 5.46 -4.80
C PRO A 42 -9.16 5.59 -3.96
N ILE A 43 -8.56 6.79 -3.98
CA ILE A 43 -7.37 7.10 -3.18
C ILE A 43 -7.82 7.30 -1.74
N TYR A 44 -7.34 6.45 -0.85
CA TYR A 44 -7.54 6.63 0.58
C TYR A 44 -6.80 7.90 1.05
N LYS A 45 -7.54 8.81 1.66
CA LYS A 45 -6.98 10.02 2.28
C LYS A 45 -7.13 9.91 3.79
N PRO A 46 -6.07 10.15 4.56
CA PRO A 46 -6.17 10.22 6.02
C PRO A 46 -7.23 11.23 6.45
N ASP A 47 -7.96 10.91 7.51
CA ASP A 47 -9.00 11.77 8.04
C ASP A 47 -8.42 13.15 8.43
N LYS A 48 -9.10 14.21 8.02
CA LYS A 48 -8.68 15.59 8.32
C LYS A 48 -8.66 15.82 9.82
N SER A 49 -9.58 15.26 10.58
CA SER A 49 -9.67 15.39 12.02
C SER A 49 -8.38 14.94 12.75
N ILE A 50 -7.72 13.89 12.25
CA ILE A 50 -6.46 13.39 12.83
C ILE A 50 -5.32 14.38 12.60
N ARG A 51 -5.28 14.98 11.42
CA ARG A 51 -4.30 16.03 11.12
C ARG A 51 -4.54 17.28 11.96
N ASP A 52 -5.80 17.69 12.06
CA ASP A 52 -6.19 18.85 12.86
C ASP A 52 -5.89 18.60 14.35
N TYR A 53 -6.12 17.40 14.86
CA TYR A 53 -5.75 16.99 16.20
C TYR A 53 -4.24 17.02 16.44
N TYR A 54 -3.46 16.52 15.49
CA TYR A 54 -1.99 16.59 15.56
C TYR A 54 -1.51 18.05 15.60
N GLN A 55 -2.03 18.92 14.73
CA GLN A 55 -1.67 20.33 14.72
C GLN A 55 -2.05 21.04 16.05
N LEU A 56 -3.21 20.73 16.60
CA LEU A 56 -3.65 21.25 17.89
C LEU A 56 -2.72 20.78 19.02
N ALA A 57 -2.36 19.50 19.04
CA ALA A 57 -1.44 18.94 20.04
C ALA A 57 -0.04 19.58 19.92
N LEU A 58 0.45 19.76 18.69
CA LEU A 58 1.73 20.42 18.41
C LEU A 58 1.73 21.89 18.86
N ASN A 59 0.67 22.63 18.57
CA ASN A 59 0.54 24.02 18.99
C ASN A 59 0.55 24.13 20.52
N ARG A 60 -0.25 23.30 21.21
CA ARG A 60 -0.26 23.27 22.69
C ARG A 60 1.10 22.88 23.26
N TYR A 61 1.79 21.92 22.65
CA TYR A 61 3.13 21.54 23.08
C TYR A 61 4.14 22.70 22.93
N ASN A 62 4.01 23.53 21.91
CA ASN A 62 4.89 24.66 21.65
C ASN A 62 4.57 25.86 22.55
N GLU A 63 3.41 25.91 23.23
CA GLU A 63 3.09 26.95 24.19
C GLU A 63 4.05 26.90 25.39
N ASN A 64 4.45 28.08 25.86
CA ASN A 64 5.26 28.19 27.07
C ASN A 64 4.35 27.95 28.28
N PRO A 65 4.57 26.92 29.11
CA PRO A 65 3.72 26.59 30.25
C PRO A 65 3.72 27.68 31.31
N PHE A 66 4.80 28.46 31.40
CA PHE A 66 4.95 29.58 32.34
C PHE A 66 4.24 30.88 31.90
N GLN A 67 3.75 30.91 30.66
CA GLN A 67 2.89 32.00 30.15
C GLN A 67 1.40 31.64 30.18
N SER A 68 1.05 30.43 30.64
CA SER A 68 -0.33 30.01 30.77
C SER A 68 -1.09 30.88 31.79
N ALA A 69 -2.38 31.12 31.53
CA ALA A 69 -3.25 31.86 32.41
C ALA A 69 -3.28 31.24 33.82
N GLY A 70 -3.25 29.93 33.94
CA GLY A 70 -3.23 29.21 35.21
C GLY A 70 -1.97 29.46 36.03
N TYR A 71 -0.79 29.49 35.39
CA TYR A 71 0.46 29.85 36.07
C TYR A 71 0.44 31.30 36.52
N ALA A 72 0.07 32.23 35.64
CA ALA A 72 0.00 33.62 35.94
C ALA A 72 -0.94 33.94 37.14
N GLU A 73 -2.12 33.29 37.16
CA GLU A 73 -3.07 33.45 38.25
C GLU A 73 -2.56 32.84 39.58
N SER A 74 -1.88 31.68 39.52
CA SER A 74 -1.25 31.08 40.71
C SER A 74 -0.21 31.98 41.33
N ILE A 75 0.64 32.60 40.50
CA ILE A 75 1.66 33.59 41.00
C ILE A 75 0.99 34.83 41.57
N LYS A 76 -0.06 35.34 40.92
CA LYS A 76 -0.84 36.48 41.41
C LYS A 76 -1.51 36.19 42.75
N GLN A 77 -2.08 35.00 42.91
CA GLN A 77 -2.68 34.57 44.16
C GLN A 77 -1.64 34.42 45.28
N ALA A 78 -0.45 33.87 44.99
CA ALA A 78 0.67 33.81 45.93
C ALA A 78 1.03 35.21 46.47
N ASN A 79 1.17 36.16 45.56
CA ASN A 79 1.52 37.53 45.93
C ASN A 79 0.40 38.24 46.75
N ARG A 80 -0.87 38.01 46.41
CA ARG A 80 -2.04 38.52 47.18
C ARG A 80 -2.08 37.94 48.58
N THR A 81 -1.87 36.64 48.72
CA THR A 81 -1.83 35.96 50.03
C THR A 81 -0.71 36.52 50.87
N ALA A 82 0.49 36.72 50.31
CA ALA A 82 1.61 37.33 50.99
C ALA A 82 1.29 38.75 51.48
N ALA A 83 0.70 39.57 50.62
CA ALA A 83 0.32 40.96 50.95
C ALA A 83 -0.73 41.00 52.06
N ASN A 84 -1.73 40.13 52.03
CA ASN A 84 -2.77 40.04 53.05
C ASN A 84 -2.22 39.59 54.41
N THR A 85 -1.32 38.59 54.39
CA THR A 85 -0.66 38.09 55.61
C THR A 85 0.24 39.18 56.24
N LEU A 86 0.95 39.91 55.38
CA LEU A 86 1.77 41.04 55.87
C LEU A 86 0.94 42.17 56.56
N LYS A 87 -0.18 42.52 55.91
CA LYS A 87 -1.12 43.55 56.53
C LYS A 87 -1.66 43.06 57.86
N ALA A 88 -2.07 41.77 57.95
CA ALA A 88 -2.54 41.25 59.24
C ALA A 88 -1.44 41.18 60.33
N GLY A 89 -0.20 40.93 59.90
CA GLY A 89 0.96 41.00 60.82
C GLY A 89 1.30 42.41 61.31
N GLN A 90 1.21 43.38 60.43
CA GLN A 90 1.43 44.82 60.79
C GLN A 90 0.45 45.28 61.86
N SER A 91 -0.83 44.96 61.71
CA SER A 91 -1.86 45.34 62.67
C SER A 91 -1.69 44.69 64.03
N ARG A 92 -0.88 43.66 64.17
CA ARG A 92 -0.59 42.98 65.45
C ARG A 92 0.84 43.21 66.01
N GLY A 93 1.62 44.09 65.39
CA GLY A 93 3.00 44.37 65.79
C GLY A 93 3.99 43.22 65.53
N ALA A 94 3.56 42.16 64.81
CA ALA A 94 4.35 40.93 64.58
C ALA A 94 4.96 40.84 63.16
N ALA A 95 4.99 41.94 62.43
CA ALA A 95 5.35 41.91 60.97
C ALA A 95 6.76 41.40 60.74
N ILE A 96 7.74 41.72 61.57
CA ILE A 96 9.13 41.26 61.38
C ILE A 96 9.27 39.76 61.59
N GLY A 97 8.62 39.19 62.62
CA GLY A 97 8.65 37.74 62.88
C GLY A 97 7.91 36.92 61.87
N MET A 98 6.98 37.49 61.12
CA MET A 98 6.20 36.85 60.08
C MET A 98 6.86 36.89 58.70
N ALA A 99 7.81 37.83 58.49
CA ALA A 99 8.43 38.01 57.15
C ALA A 99 9.06 36.72 56.59
N SER A 100 9.77 35.94 57.43
CA SER A 100 10.35 34.66 57.04
C SER A 100 9.29 33.64 56.65
N LYS A 101 8.21 33.51 57.42
CA LYS A 101 7.09 32.58 57.12
C LYS A 101 6.36 32.98 55.84
N ILE A 102 6.17 34.27 55.59
CA ILE A 102 5.56 34.79 54.36
C ILE A 102 6.41 34.44 53.16
N ASN A 103 7.73 34.62 53.23
CA ASN A 103 8.62 34.23 52.15
C ASN A 103 8.59 32.74 51.88
N GLN A 104 8.58 31.89 52.90
CA GLN A 104 8.40 30.44 52.72
C GLN A 104 7.08 30.11 52.02
N MET A 105 5.96 30.68 52.47
CA MET A 105 4.65 30.45 51.85
C MET A 105 4.62 30.89 50.39
N VAL A 106 5.25 31.99 50.04
CA VAL A 106 5.34 32.45 48.63
C VAL A 106 6.19 31.51 47.81
N GLN A 107 7.32 31.05 48.34
CA GLN A 107 8.17 30.06 47.63
C GLN A 107 7.44 28.74 47.43
N ASP A 108 6.80 28.19 48.45
CA ASP A 108 6.01 26.96 48.34
C ASP A 108 4.90 27.06 47.30
N GLN A 109 4.22 28.21 47.21
CA GLN A 109 3.19 28.43 46.20
C GLN A 109 3.77 28.57 44.80
N LYS A 110 4.93 29.26 44.65
CA LYS A 110 5.64 29.30 43.36
C LYS A 110 6.11 27.95 42.92
N ASP A 111 6.66 27.13 43.82
CA ASP A 111 7.14 25.80 43.52
C ASP A 111 5.98 24.86 43.07
N ARG A 112 4.80 24.98 43.73
CA ARG A 112 3.59 24.30 43.31
C ARG A 112 3.12 24.76 41.92
N ALA A 113 3.17 26.07 41.64
CA ALA A 113 2.81 26.59 40.32
C ALA A 113 3.77 26.11 39.22
N ILE A 114 5.08 26.05 39.51
CA ILE A 114 6.10 25.49 38.62
C ILE A 114 5.86 24.00 38.40
N GLY A 115 5.64 23.24 39.48
CA GLY A 115 5.32 21.81 39.38
C GLY A 115 4.08 21.54 38.54
N GLY A 116 3.01 22.32 38.73
CA GLY A 116 1.80 22.25 37.91
C GLY A 116 2.06 22.57 36.42
N ALA A 117 2.88 23.57 36.14
CA ALA A 117 3.26 23.94 34.78
C ALA A 117 4.07 22.81 34.09
N ILE A 118 5.01 22.19 34.80
CA ILE A 118 5.79 21.04 34.31
C ILE A 118 4.87 19.84 34.08
N GLN A 119 3.97 19.53 35.01
CA GLN A 119 3.01 18.44 34.86
C GLN A 119 2.11 18.63 33.63
N ASN A 120 1.63 19.85 33.41
CA ASN A 120 0.86 20.19 32.22
C ASN A 120 1.67 19.98 30.94
N LYS A 121 2.95 20.38 30.94
CA LYS A 121 3.85 20.17 29.82
C LYS A 121 4.05 18.68 29.52
N ASN A 122 4.21 17.86 30.54
CA ASN A 122 4.33 16.41 30.37
C ASN A 122 3.04 15.79 29.80
N SER A 123 1.87 16.28 30.23
CA SER A 123 0.59 15.86 29.67
C SER A 123 0.46 16.24 28.19
N GLN A 124 0.88 17.47 27.83
CA GLN A 124 0.90 17.93 26.43
C GLN A 124 1.86 17.07 25.57
N PHE A 125 3.01 16.70 26.11
CA PHE A 125 3.96 15.81 25.43
C PHE A 125 3.35 14.42 25.17
N SER A 126 2.66 13.85 26.18
CA SER A 126 1.96 12.58 26.02
C SER A 126 0.85 12.66 24.97
N GLN A 127 0.07 13.74 24.93
CA GLN A 127 -0.96 13.99 23.93
C GLN A 127 -0.35 14.11 22.53
N LEU A 128 0.77 14.82 22.36
CA LEU A 128 1.49 14.92 21.10
C LEU A 128 2.00 13.56 20.64
N GLY A 129 2.54 12.73 21.54
CA GLY A 129 2.96 11.37 21.25
C GLY A 129 1.80 10.51 20.73
N GLY A 130 0.65 10.57 21.37
CA GLY A 130 -0.58 9.91 20.92
C GLY A 130 -1.03 10.38 19.52
N ALA A 131 -1.05 11.71 19.32
CA ALA A 131 -1.43 12.30 18.03
C ALA A 131 -0.45 11.91 16.90
N THR A 132 0.85 11.86 17.19
CA THR A 132 1.89 11.42 16.25
C THR A 132 1.70 9.97 15.84
N ASN A 133 1.42 9.08 16.80
CA ASN A 133 1.15 7.66 16.53
C ASN A 133 -0.10 7.48 15.67
N MET A 134 -1.17 8.24 15.94
CA MET A 134 -2.39 8.21 15.14
C MET A 134 -2.13 8.67 13.71
N GLN A 135 -1.39 9.76 13.53
CA GLN A 135 -1.02 10.25 12.20
C GLN A 135 -0.12 9.26 11.46
N GLY A 136 0.87 8.69 12.14
CA GLY A 136 1.76 7.68 11.56
C GLY A 136 0.99 6.44 11.09
N SER A 137 0.07 5.94 11.90
CA SER A 137 -0.76 4.77 11.54
C SER A 137 -1.67 5.05 10.34
N GLN A 138 -2.25 6.24 10.24
CA GLN A 138 -3.07 6.64 9.08
C GLN A 138 -2.24 6.82 7.82
N THR A 139 -1.03 7.36 7.93
CA THR A 139 -0.11 7.47 6.80
C THR A 139 0.33 6.10 6.30
N ALA A 140 0.67 5.18 7.21
CA ALA A 140 0.99 3.79 6.86
C ALA A 140 -0.20 3.09 6.18
N LYS A 141 -1.42 3.28 6.70
CA LYS A 141 -2.65 2.76 6.09
C LYS A 141 -2.89 3.32 4.69
N ALA A 142 -2.67 4.62 4.51
CA ALA A 142 -2.79 5.27 3.20
C ALA A 142 -1.78 4.70 2.20
N PHE A 143 -0.55 4.46 2.62
CA PHE A 143 0.48 3.83 1.81
C PHE A 143 0.11 2.38 1.44
N ASP A 144 -0.33 1.58 2.42
CA ASP A 144 -0.71 0.18 2.17
C ASP A 144 -1.89 0.08 1.19
N ILE A 145 -2.95 0.85 1.40
CA ILE A 145 -4.14 0.82 0.55
C ILE A 145 -3.85 1.39 -0.84
N ASN A 146 -3.15 2.53 -0.94
CA ASN A 146 -3.00 3.24 -2.21
C ASN A 146 -1.87 2.69 -3.09
N GLN A 147 -0.84 2.09 -2.49
CA GLN A 147 0.36 1.64 -3.20
C GLN A 147 0.59 0.14 -3.09
N MET A 148 0.64 -0.41 -1.88
CA MET A 148 1.00 -1.80 -1.69
C MET A 148 -0.08 -2.78 -2.11
N THR A 149 -1.34 -2.50 -1.85
CA THR A 149 -2.44 -3.40 -2.23
C THR A 149 -2.60 -3.51 -3.74
N PRO A 150 -2.62 -2.42 -4.53
CA PRO A 150 -2.62 -2.51 -5.99
C PRO A 150 -1.38 -3.22 -6.55
N TYR A 151 -0.19 -2.97 -5.97
CA TYR A 151 1.05 -3.62 -6.38
C TYR A 151 0.98 -5.15 -6.17
N LYS A 152 0.58 -5.60 -4.98
CA LYS A 152 0.43 -7.03 -4.67
C LYS A 152 -0.61 -7.71 -5.56
N THR A 153 -1.71 -7.03 -5.85
CA THR A 153 -2.74 -7.55 -6.75
C THR A 153 -2.21 -7.73 -8.18
N ARG A 154 -1.48 -6.73 -8.71
CA ARG A 154 -0.84 -6.83 -10.03
C ARG A 154 0.16 -7.97 -10.08
N LEU A 155 1.05 -8.04 -9.09
CA LEU A 155 2.05 -9.12 -9.01
C LEU A 155 1.39 -10.51 -8.99
N GLY A 156 0.32 -10.69 -8.21
CA GLY A 156 -0.41 -11.95 -8.15
C GLY A 156 -1.06 -12.31 -9.49
N VAL A 157 -1.61 -11.34 -10.20
CA VAL A 157 -2.20 -11.55 -11.55
C VAL A 157 -1.12 -11.89 -12.56
N ASP A 158 0.01 -11.17 -12.56
CA ASP A 158 1.12 -11.44 -13.48
C ASP A 158 1.68 -12.86 -13.27
N GLN A 159 1.81 -13.30 -12.00
CA GLN A 159 2.23 -14.66 -11.68
C GLN A 159 1.24 -15.71 -12.17
N MET A 160 -0.07 -15.49 -11.99
CA MET A 160 -1.10 -16.39 -12.50
C MET A 160 -1.10 -16.45 -14.04
N GLN A 161 -0.89 -15.34 -14.71
CA GLN A 161 -0.83 -15.28 -16.16
C GLN A 161 0.40 -16.01 -16.70
N MET A 162 1.57 -15.82 -16.07
CA MET A 162 2.79 -16.55 -16.45
C MET A 162 2.62 -18.05 -16.25
N ALA A 163 2.03 -18.50 -15.14
CA ALA A 163 1.77 -19.91 -14.89
C ALA A 163 0.81 -20.50 -15.93
N SER A 164 -0.31 -19.82 -16.19
CA SER A 164 -1.30 -20.21 -17.19
C SER A 164 -0.73 -20.23 -18.62
N ALA A 165 0.07 -19.24 -18.99
CA ALA A 165 0.71 -19.16 -20.29
C ALA A 165 1.73 -20.31 -20.50
N ASN A 166 2.52 -20.61 -19.47
CA ASN A 166 3.47 -21.73 -19.52
C ASN A 166 2.77 -23.09 -19.63
N GLU A 167 1.70 -23.30 -18.89
CA GLU A 167 0.91 -24.52 -18.94
C GLU A 167 0.26 -24.71 -20.34
N GLN A 168 -0.35 -23.64 -20.88
CA GLN A 168 -0.96 -23.68 -22.21
C GLN A 168 0.06 -23.82 -23.34
N ALA A 169 1.23 -23.21 -23.22
CA ALA A 169 2.32 -23.40 -24.16
C ALA A 169 2.80 -24.84 -24.13
N GLY A 170 2.93 -25.46 -22.96
CA GLY A 170 3.30 -26.86 -22.81
C GLY A 170 2.31 -27.82 -23.51
N VAL A 171 1.01 -27.63 -23.29
CA VAL A 171 -0.05 -28.42 -23.94
C VAL A 171 -0.09 -28.17 -25.45
N GLY A 172 0.08 -26.92 -25.89
CA GLY A 172 0.13 -26.56 -27.31
C GLY A 172 1.31 -27.22 -28.04
N PHE A 173 2.49 -27.20 -27.42
CA PHE A 173 3.69 -27.87 -27.97
C PHE A 173 3.55 -29.40 -28.00
N GLN A 174 2.97 -30.02 -26.96
CA GLN A 174 2.68 -31.48 -26.98
C GLN A 174 1.72 -31.85 -28.08
N ASN A 175 0.63 -31.11 -28.26
CA ASN A 175 -0.33 -31.37 -29.31
C ASN A 175 0.26 -31.15 -30.71
N ALA A 176 1.10 -30.12 -30.88
CA ALA A 176 1.82 -29.92 -32.16
C ALA A 176 2.82 -31.03 -32.42
N ALA A 177 3.57 -31.50 -31.42
CA ALA A 177 4.53 -32.61 -31.58
C ALA A 177 3.82 -33.92 -31.94
N VAL A 178 2.68 -34.23 -31.33
CA VAL A 178 1.84 -35.39 -31.68
C VAL A 178 1.28 -35.25 -33.10
N GLY A 179 0.84 -34.06 -33.48
CA GLY A 179 0.38 -33.77 -34.84
C GLY A 179 1.47 -33.98 -35.88
N VAL A 180 2.67 -33.49 -35.66
CA VAL A 180 3.84 -33.63 -36.53
C VAL A 180 4.30 -35.11 -36.61
N SER A 181 4.33 -35.83 -35.49
CA SER A 181 4.70 -37.25 -35.48
C SER A 181 3.69 -38.13 -36.22
N ASN A 182 2.40 -37.84 -36.15
CA ASN A 182 1.37 -38.50 -36.91
C ASN A 182 1.49 -38.24 -38.42
N ILE A 183 1.81 -37.00 -38.81
CA ILE A 183 2.06 -36.65 -40.23
C ILE A 183 3.31 -37.35 -40.75
N ALA A 184 4.39 -37.39 -39.94
CA ALA A 184 5.63 -38.10 -40.29
C ALA A 184 5.42 -39.62 -40.44
N ALA A 185 4.63 -40.22 -39.54
CA ALA A 185 4.28 -41.64 -39.60
C ALA A 185 3.43 -42.00 -40.84
N LEU A 186 2.55 -41.09 -41.26
CA LEU A 186 1.76 -41.23 -42.49
C LEU A 186 2.62 -41.03 -43.75
N GLY A 187 3.58 -40.12 -43.71
CA GLY A 187 4.58 -39.92 -44.78
C GLY A 187 5.50 -41.12 -44.96
N ALA A 188 5.96 -41.72 -43.85
CA ALA A 188 6.80 -42.92 -43.87
C ALA A 188 6.08 -44.15 -44.44
N LYS A 189 4.75 -44.21 -44.41
CA LYS A 189 3.93 -45.24 -45.03
C LYS A 189 3.68 -45.02 -46.53
N GLY A 190 4.32 -44.04 -47.15
CA GLY A 190 4.24 -43.77 -48.58
C GLY A 190 2.91 -43.17 -49.07
N LEU A 191 2.00 -42.84 -48.15
CA LEU A 191 0.65 -42.38 -48.48
C LEU A 191 0.59 -40.94 -49.00
N TYR A 192 1.72 -40.18 -48.93
CA TYR A 192 1.76 -38.75 -49.27
C TYR A 192 2.97 -38.37 -50.13
N LYS A 193 3.56 -39.28 -50.88
CA LYS A 193 4.75 -39.00 -51.69
C LYS A 193 4.54 -37.82 -52.66
N ASP A 194 3.33 -37.71 -53.19
CA ASP A 194 2.97 -36.64 -54.14
C ASP A 194 2.57 -35.29 -53.49
N TYR A 195 2.29 -35.29 -52.16
CA TYR A 195 1.86 -34.07 -51.45
C TYR A 195 3.02 -33.28 -50.85
N PHE A 196 4.16 -33.95 -50.57
CA PHE A 196 5.34 -33.29 -49.97
C PHE A 196 6.37 -32.80 -50.99
N ASP A 197 6.21 -33.16 -52.28
CA ASP A 197 7.05 -32.61 -53.36
C ASP A 197 6.74 -31.16 -53.70
N ASP A 198 5.64 -30.63 -53.18
CA ASP A 198 5.35 -29.21 -53.30
C ASP A 198 6.17 -28.38 -52.25
N ARG A 199 7.27 -27.79 -52.71
CA ARG A 199 8.25 -26.99 -51.91
C ARG A 199 7.64 -25.93 -51.00
N LYS A 200 6.38 -25.59 -51.20
CA LYS A 200 5.62 -24.62 -50.37
C LYS A 200 5.17 -25.22 -49.05
N GLY A 201 4.73 -26.50 -49.02
CA GLY A 201 4.31 -27.18 -47.80
C GLY A 201 5.46 -27.46 -46.85
N ALA A 202 6.60 -27.90 -47.38
CA ALA A 202 7.78 -28.18 -46.58
C ALA A 202 8.38 -26.88 -45.92
N LYS A 203 8.33 -25.76 -46.63
CA LYS A 203 8.76 -24.45 -46.06
C LYS A 203 7.81 -23.93 -44.98
N ALA A 204 6.51 -24.18 -45.08
CA ALA A 204 5.53 -23.79 -44.06
C ALA A 204 5.69 -24.62 -42.78
N ALA A 205 5.90 -25.92 -42.90
CA ALA A 205 6.14 -26.83 -41.77
C ALA A 205 7.46 -26.51 -41.04
N ALA A 206 8.54 -26.25 -41.79
CA ALA A 206 9.83 -25.87 -41.24
C ALA A 206 9.77 -24.52 -40.53
N LYS A 207 8.97 -23.58 -41.00
CA LYS A 207 8.77 -22.26 -40.39
C LYS A 207 7.95 -22.34 -39.10
N LEU A 208 6.97 -23.23 -39.04
CA LEU A 208 6.20 -23.55 -37.84
C LEU A 208 7.05 -24.25 -36.77
N ALA A 209 7.88 -25.19 -37.16
CA ALA A 209 8.79 -25.89 -36.25
C ALA A 209 9.90 -25.00 -35.68
N ALA A 210 10.27 -23.95 -36.39
CA ALA A 210 11.25 -22.96 -35.96
C ALA A 210 10.67 -21.78 -35.15
N GLY A 211 9.38 -21.83 -34.74
CA GLY A 211 8.75 -20.78 -33.91
C GLY A 211 8.49 -19.48 -34.67
N GLY A 212 8.49 -19.46 -36.00
CA GLY A 212 8.30 -18.26 -36.79
C GLY A 212 6.84 -17.79 -36.82
N LYS A 213 6.61 -16.50 -36.59
CA LYS A 213 5.31 -15.84 -36.73
C LYS A 213 4.82 -15.92 -38.19
N ILE A 214 3.61 -16.39 -38.42
CA ILE A 214 2.93 -16.33 -39.71
C ILE A 214 2.39 -14.92 -39.86
N THR A 215 3.02 -14.08 -40.69
CA THR A 215 2.44 -12.83 -41.17
C THR A 215 1.43 -13.14 -42.26
N LYS A 216 0.18 -12.80 -42.04
CA LYS A 216 -0.84 -12.80 -43.12
C LYS A 216 -0.47 -11.73 -44.13
N GLN A 217 -0.25 -12.12 -45.39
CA GLN A 217 -0.42 -11.24 -46.54
C GLN A 217 -1.88 -11.27 -47.00
#